data_3e726ae99edcd12598e82992b11bffc2
#
_entry.id   3e726ae99edcd12598e82992b11bffc2
#
_cell.length_a   1.000
_cell.length_b   1.000
_cell.length_c   1.000
_cell.angle_alpha   90.00
_cell.angle_beta   90.00
_cell.angle_gamma   90.00
#
_symmetry.space_group_name_H-M   'P 1'
#
loop_
_entity.id
_entity.type
_entity.pdbx_description
1 polymer ?
#
loop_
_entity_poly.entity_id
_entity_poly.type
_entity_poly.pdbx_seq_one_letter_code
_entity_poly.pdbx_strand_id
1 'polypeptide(L)' 'MSRKDKNILEFLVALVAEFAAHLGISQDVAYNYIREYRGLEYYFRHYNILHTLSFEENVEDMLLVCANNGGQLR' A
#
# COMPACT_ATOMS: atom_id res chain seq x y z
N MET A 1 15.87 -15.24 -2.15
CA MET A 1 14.82 -14.34 -2.70
C MET A 1 15.23 -13.88 -4.08
N SER A 2 14.33 -13.93 -5.05
CA SER A 2 14.61 -13.48 -6.41
C SER A 2 14.66 -11.96 -6.46
N ARG A 3 15.23 -11.40 -7.54
CA ARG A 3 15.25 -9.95 -7.75
C ARG A 3 13.83 -9.40 -7.80
N LYS A 4 12.91 -10.12 -8.45
CA LYS A 4 11.52 -9.68 -8.54
C LYS A 4 10.88 -9.60 -7.16
N ASP A 5 11.08 -10.61 -6.32
CA ASP A 5 10.53 -10.62 -4.97
C ASP A 5 11.10 -9.50 -4.13
N LYS A 6 12.39 -9.23 -4.27
CA LYS A 6 13.04 -8.13 -3.57
C LYS A 6 12.44 -6.79 -3.99
N ASN A 7 12.24 -6.59 -5.28
CA ASN A 7 11.67 -5.34 -5.79
C ASN A 7 10.25 -5.14 -5.30
N ILE A 8 9.45 -6.22 -5.26
CA ILE A 8 8.07 -6.16 -4.77
C ILE A 8 8.06 -5.71 -3.30
N LEU A 9 8.93 -6.27 -2.48
CA LEU A 9 8.98 -5.93 -1.06
C LEU A 9 9.52 -4.53 -0.83
N GLU A 10 10.53 -4.11 -1.59
CA GLU A 10 11.09 -2.77 -1.46
C GLU A 10 10.07 -1.69 -1.83
N PHE A 11 9.33 -1.92 -2.91
CA PHE A 11 8.29 -0.97 -3.31
C PHE A 11 7.19 -0.90 -2.27
N LEU A 12 6.82 -2.05 -1.69
CA LEU A 12 5.80 -2.08 -0.63
C LEU A 12 6.22 -1.26 0.58
N VAL A 13 7.48 -1.40 1.02
CA VAL A 13 8.00 -0.63 2.16
C VAL A 13 7.89 0.86 1.86
N ALA A 14 8.30 1.27 0.65
CA ALA A 14 8.22 2.67 0.25
C ALA A 14 6.76 3.14 0.18
N LEU A 15 5.87 2.30 -0.33
CA LEU A 15 4.45 2.66 -0.42
C LEU A 15 3.82 2.82 0.97
N VAL A 16 4.14 1.94 1.90
CA VAL A 16 3.65 2.06 3.29
C VAL A 16 4.13 3.36 3.91
N ALA A 17 5.41 3.72 3.69
CA ALA A 17 5.96 4.96 4.21
C ALA A 17 5.24 6.18 3.62
N GLU A 18 4.99 6.18 2.31
CA GLU A 18 4.27 7.27 1.65
C GLU A 18 2.82 7.36 2.12
N PHE A 19 2.17 6.21 2.29
CA PHE A 19 0.80 6.14 2.79
C PHE A 19 0.72 6.72 4.20
N ALA A 20 1.66 6.34 5.07
CA ALA A 20 1.73 6.85 6.44
C ALA A 20 1.95 8.36 6.46
N ALA A 21 2.87 8.85 5.63
CA ALA A 21 3.15 10.28 5.56
C ALA A 21 1.94 11.07 5.07
N HIS A 22 1.23 10.54 4.08
CA HIS A 22 0.05 11.19 3.51
C HIS A 22 -1.05 11.35 4.57
N LEU A 23 -1.22 10.35 5.43
CA LEU A 23 -2.26 10.37 6.45
C LEU A 23 -1.80 10.91 7.80
N GLY A 24 -0.51 11.19 7.96
CA GLY A 24 0.02 11.68 9.23
C GLY A 24 0.00 10.63 10.34
N ILE A 25 0.19 9.37 9.99
CA ILE A 25 0.20 8.26 10.96
C ILE A 25 1.54 7.54 10.90
N SER A 26 1.81 6.69 11.89
CA SER A 26 3.05 5.92 11.90
C SER A 26 3.01 4.82 10.82
N GLN A 27 4.19 4.33 10.44
CA GLN A 27 4.27 3.25 9.46
C GLN A 27 3.66 1.96 9.99
N ASP A 28 3.79 1.70 11.28
CA ASP A 28 3.18 0.52 11.91
C ASP A 28 1.66 0.56 11.81
N VAL A 29 1.08 1.72 12.11
CA VAL A 29 -0.37 1.91 12.02
C VAL A 29 -0.81 1.77 10.55
N ALA A 30 -0.06 2.38 9.64
CA ALA A 30 -0.37 2.31 8.21
C ALA A 30 -0.35 0.87 7.70
N TYR A 31 0.72 0.13 8.05
CA TYR A 31 0.85 -1.25 7.60
C TYR A 31 -0.30 -2.12 8.13
N ASN A 32 -0.60 -1.99 9.42
CA ASN A 32 -1.67 -2.78 10.04
C ASN A 32 -3.02 -2.47 9.42
N TYR A 33 -3.28 -1.20 9.11
CA TYR A 33 -4.51 -0.79 8.45
C TYR A 33 -4.62 -1.40 7.05
N ILE A 34 -3.57 -1.28 6.25
CA ILE A 34 -3.54 -1.83 4.91
C ILE A 34 -3.76 -3.35 4.93
N ARG A 35 -3.10 -4.03 5.86
CA ARG A 35 -3.24 -5.47 6.02
C ARG A 35 -4.66 -5.87 6.41
N GLU A 36 -5.24 -5.18 7.38
CA GLU A 36 -6.57 -5.52 7.91
C GLU A 36 -7.66 -5.34 6.86
N TYR A 37 -7.56 -4.31 6.03
CA TYR A 37 -8.60 -3.99 5.06
C TYR A 37 -8.23 -4.43 3.65
N ARG A 38 -7.46 -5.51 3.54
CA ARG A 38 -7.18 -6.25 2.31
C ARG A 38 -6.32 -5.49 1.30
N GLY A 39 -5.65 -4.45 1.73
CA GLY A 39 -4.76 -3.69 0.87
C GLY A 39 -3.55 -4.48 0.44
N LEU A 40 -3.02 -5.37 1.30
CA LEU A 40 -1.88 -6.20 0.92
C LEU A 40 -2.24 -7.18 -0.19
N GLU A 41 -3.43 -7.79 -0.12
CA GLU A 41 -3.88 -8.68 -1.19
C GLU A 41 -3.98 -7.96 -2.51
N TYR A 42 -4.55 -6.76 -2.48
CA TYR A 42 -4.66 -5.91 -3.66
C TYR A 42 -3.27 -5.59 -4.21
N TYR A 43 -2.35 -5.19 -3.34
CA TYR A 43 -0.99 -4.83 -3.72
C TYR A 43 -0.27 -5.98 -4.43
N PHE A 44 -0.27 -7.16 -3.83
CA PHE A 44 0.44 -8.30 -4.41
C PHE A 44 -0.20 -8.77 -5.72
N ARG A 45 -1.52 -8.68 -5.82
CA ARG A 45 -2.23 -9.07 -7.04
C ARG A 45 -1.94 -8.13 -8.20
N HIS A 46 -1.81 -6.84 -7.93
CA HIS A 46 -1.71 -5.82 -8.97
C HIS A 46 -0.36 -5.13 -9.04
N TYR A 47 0.66 -5.71 -8.43
CA TYR A 47 1.98 -5.09 -8.39
C TYR A 47 2.49 -4.69 -9.78
N ASN A 48 2.27 -5.51 -10.79
CA ASN A 48 2.77 -5.24 -12.14
C ASN A 48 2.26 -3.90 -12.69
N ILE A 49 1.07 -3.50 -12.31
CA ILE A 49 0.51 -2.20 -12.70
C ILE A 49 0.93 -1.13 -11.71
N LEU A 50 0.81 -1.43 -10.43
CA LEU A 50 1.02 -0.44 -9.37
C LEU A 50 2.42 0.16 -9.37
N HIS A 51 3.44 -0.65 -9.66
CA HIS A 51 4.81 -0.14 -9.65
C HIS A 51 5.12 0.82 -10.81
N THR A 52 4.22 0.92 -11.80
CA THR A 52 4.37 1.86 -12.90
C THR A 52 3.68 3.20 -12.62
N LEU A 53 2.92 3.28 -11.54
CA LEU A 53 2.20 4.49 -11.15
C LEU A 53 3.02 5.27 -10.12
N SER A 54 2.69 6.55 -9.95
CA SER A 54 3.33 7.37 -8.92
C SER A 54 2.92 6.87 -7.53
N PHE A 55 3.70 7.24 -6.51
CA PHE A 55 3.30 6.94 -5.13
C PHE A 55 1.99 7.63 -4.76
N GLU A 56 1.76 8.83 -5.27
CA GLU A 56 0.52 9.54 -5.02
C GLU A 56 -0.68 8.76 -5.54
N GLU A 57 -0.58 8.25 -6.76
CA GLU A 57 -1.65 7.41 -7.33
C GLU A 57 -1.82 6.12 -6.55
N ASN A 58 -0.70 5.51 -6.12
CA ASN A 58 -0.76 4.29 -5.31
C ASN A 58 -1.43 4.52 -3.97
N VAL A 59 -1.15 5.65 -3.32
CA VAL A 59 -1.77 5.99 -2.03
C VAL A 59 -3.28 6.16 -2.21
N GLU A 60 -3.70 6.88 -3.25
CA GLU A 60 -5.12 7.08 -3.54
C GLU A 60 -5.83 5.76 -3.79
N ASP A 61 -5.23 4.88 -4.60
CA ASP A 61 -5.79 3.57 -4.88
C ASP A 61 -5.91 2.74 -3.62
N MET A 62 -4.88 2.77 -2.78
CA MET A 62 -4.86 2.00 -1.54
C MET A 62 -5.92 2.48 -0.57
N LEU A 63 -6.11 3.78 -0.45
CA LEU A 63 -7.17 4.35 0.38
C LEU A 63 -8.54 3.85 -0.08
N LEU A 64 -8.76 3.85 -1.38
CA LEU A 64 -10.02 3.42 -1.96
C LEU A 64 -10.28 1.93 -1.70
N VAL A 65 -9.26 1.10 -1.90
CA VAL A 65 -9.37 -0.34 -1.66
C VAL A 65 -9.71 -0.61 -0.20
N CYS A 66 -8.99 0.03 0.71
CA CYS A 66 -9.23 -0.16 2.15
C CYS A 66 -10.64 0.31 2.54
N ALA A 67 -11.06 1.45 2.02
CA ALA A 67 -12.40 1.98 2.30
C ALA A 67 -13.49 1.02 1.80
N ASN A 68 -13.30 0.43 0.62
CA ASN A 68 -14.24 -0.54 0.06
C ASN A 68 -14.32 -1.83 0.87
N ASN A 69 -13.33 -2.08 1.72
CA ASN A 69 -13.28 -3.26 2.57
C ASN A 69 -13.54 -2.93 4.05
N GLY A 70 -14.14 -1.80 4.33
CA GLY A 70 -14.57 -1.44 5.68
C GLY A 70 -13.64 -0.49 6.42
N GLY A 71 -12.54 -0.06 5.82
CA GLY A 71 -11.65 0.89 6.44
C GLY A 71 -12.23 2.29 6.47
N GLN A 72 -11.79 3.10 7.43
CA GLN A 72 -12.35 4.42 7.64
C GLN A 72 -11.29 5.53 7.75
N LEU A 73 -10.03 5.22 7.55
CA LEU A 73 -8.99 6.24 7.53
C LEU A 73 -9.06 7.04 6.24
N ARG A 74 -9.09 8.37 6.37
CA ARG A 74 -9.14 9.18 5.19
C ARG A 74 -8.58 10.56 5.45
#